data_5b8858a877b1a59ca0f946951971e45c
#
_entry.id   5b8858a877b1a59ca0f946951971e45c
#
_cell.length_a   1.000
_cell.length_b   1.000
_cell.length_c   1.000
_cell.angle_alpha   90.00
_cell.angle_beta   90.00
_cell.angle_gamma   90.00
#
_symmetry.space_group_name_H-M   'P 1'
#
loop_
_entity.id
_entity.type
_entity.pdbx_description
1 polymer ?
#
loop_
_entity_poly.entity_id
_entity_poly.type
_entity_poly.pdbx_seq_one_letter_code
_entity_poly.pdbx_strand_id
1 'polypeptide(L)'
;DGHFSSNLAPAVGLWRDSRVESPAGGMTSMGIHALDMFIHLFGSVHTVDVQSKRIASPIDVDDSTLVRLNFSSGCTGHLTTISTTSMLWRISAYCTGGWVECRDQDKLEVSSIKEGHSHETYPGFEYPALATIQSALESFASSIKGGADFPITPDEIGHSTRVLTAIIESAKIGKTISVI
;
A
#
# COMPACT_ATOMS: atom_id res chain seq x y z
N ASP A 1 -5.04 -8.87 -1.73
CA ASP A 1 -5.74 -7.66 -2.19
C ASP A 1 -5.48 -6.51 -1.25
N GLY A 2 -5.24 -5.31 -1.82
CA GLY A 2 -5.15 -4.06 -1.08
C GLY A 2 -6.12 -3.03 -1.65
N HIS A 3 -6.77 -2.29 -0.78
CA HIS A 3 -7.63 -1.19 -1.18
C HIS A 3 -7.40 0.00 -0.26
N PHE A 4 -7.09 1.13 -0.85
CA PHE A 4 -7.06 2.39 -0.16
C PHE A 4 -7.97 3.39 -0.88
N SER A 5 -8.86 4.01 -0.15
CA SER A 5 -9.64 5.13 -0.67
C SER A 5 -9.69 6.30 0.31
N SER A 6 -9.85 7.48 -0.24
CA SER A 6 -9.92 8.73 0.51
C SER A 6 -10.64 9.81 -0.31
N ASN A 7 -10.88 10.96 0.31
CA ASN A 7 -11.33 12.15 -0.40
C ASN A 7 -10.19 13.18 -0.45
N LEU A 8 -9.54 13.32 -1.61
CA LEU A 8 -8.46 14.29 -1.83
C LEU A 8 -8.94 15.69 -2.22
N ALA A 9 -10.26 15.96 -2.20
CA ALA A 9 -10.77 17.30 -2.50
C ALA A 9 -10.06 18.43 -1.69
N PRO A 10 -9.62 18.20 -0.44
CA PRO A 10 -8.84 19.19 0.32
C PRO A 10 -7.39 19.41 -0.16
N ALA A 11 -6.91 18.64 -1.14
CA ALA A 11 -5.50 18.71 -1.56
C ALA A 11 -5.20 19.79 -2.60
N VAL A 12 -6.19 20.57 -3.01
CA VAL A 12 -6.02 21.66 -3.99
C VAL A 12 -4.98 22.67 -3.48
N GLY A 13 -4.00 23.00 -4.34
CA GLY A 13 -2.89 23.89 -4.02
C GLY A 13 -1.72 23.24 -3.27
N LEU A 14 -1.76 21.93 -3.05
CA LEU A 14 -0.68 21.16 -2.46
C LEU A 14 0.02 20.31 -3.53
N TRP A 15 1.16 19.69 -3.19
CA TRP A 15 1.90 18.82 -4.10
C TRP A 15 1.04 17.67 -4.67
N ARG A 16 -0.01 17.24 -3.94
CA ARG A 16 -0.93 16.18 -4.37
C ARG A 16 -1.86 16.58 -5.51
N ASP A 17 -1.97 17.84 -5.88
CA ASP A 17 -2.76 18.29 -7.05
C ASP A 17 -1.93 18.37 -8.34
N SER A 18 -0.65 18.07 -8.26
CA SER A 18 0.28 18.04 -9.38
C SER A 18 0.49 16.62 -9.90
N ARG A 19 0.14 16.36 -11.16
CA ARG A 19 0.41 15.09 -11.83
C ARG A 19 1.92 14.76 -11.89
N VAL A 20 2.79 15.78 -11.86
CA VAL A 20 4.23 15.61 -11.85
C VAL A 20 4.72 15.11 -10.51
N GLU A 21 4.15 15.62 -9.43
CA GLU A 21 4.58 15.29 -8.06
C GLU A 21 3.79 14.10 -7.47
N SER A 22 2.59 13.83 -8.01
CA SER A 22 1.73 12.71 -7.61
C SER A 22 1.34 11.85 -8.82
N PRO A 23 2.33 11.31 -9.57
CA PRO A 23 2.04 10.41 -10.69
C PRO A 23 1.33 9.15 -10.20
N ALA A 24 0.44 8.59 -11.02
CA ALA A 24 -0.45 7.48 -10.62
C ALA A 24 -1.31 7.80 -9.36
N GLY A 25 -1.58 9.09 -9.13
CA GLY A 25 -2.56 9.57 -8.16
C GLY A 25 -2.36 9.04 -6.74
N GLY A 26 -3.38 8.39 -6.19
CA GLY A 26 -3.37 7.86 -4.82
C GLY A 26 -2.27 6.83 -4.53
N MET A 27 -1.68 6.22 -5.58
CA MET A 27 -0.55 5.29 -5.40
C MET A 27 0.68 5.98 -4.81
N THR A 28 1.03 7.17 -5.30
CA THR A 28 2.20 7.92 -4.81
C THR A 28 2.03 8.36 -3.36
N SER A 29 0.83 8.74 -2.96
CA SER A 29 0.60 9.32 -1.62
C SER A 29 0.26 8.30 -0.55
N MET A 30 -0.53 7.28 -0.87
CA MET A 30 -1.08 6.33 0.10
C MET A 30 -0.89 4.88 -0.29
N GLY A 31 -0.97 4.56 -1.58
CA GLY A 31 -0.84 3.19 -2.07
C GLY A 31 0.54 2.58 -1.78
N ILE A 32 1.57 3.41 -1.65
CA ILE A 32 2.91 2.97 -1.30
C ILE A 32 2.96 2.24 0.04
N HIS A 33 2.16 2.63 1.02
CA HIS A 33 2.12 1.94 2.32
C HIS A 33 1.58 0.52 2.23
N ALA A 34 0.57 0.30 1.38
CA ALA A 34 0.05 -1.04 1.12
C ALA A 34 1.03 -1.85 0.26
N LEU A 35 1.73 -1.20 -0.66
CA LEU A 35 2.78 -1.82 -1.47
C LEU A 35 3.94 -2.33 -0.60
N ASP A 36 4.40 -1.53 0.36
CA ASP A 36 5.45 -1.91 1.31
C ASP A 36 5.03 -3.15 2.11
N MET A 37 3.80 -3.17 2.62
CA MET A 37 3.27 -4.34 3.33
C MET A 37 3.20 -5.58 2.42
N PHE A 38 2.83 -5.44 1.16
CA PHE A 38 2.82 -6.55 0.22
C PHE A 38 4.22 -7.09 -0.05
N ILE A 39 5.21 -6.22 -0.21
CA ILE A 39 6.61 -6.62 -0.41
C ILE A 39 7.11 -7.34 0.84
N HIS A 40 6.81 -6.84 2.02
CA HIS A 40 7.19 -7.47 3.28
C HIS A 40 6.56 -8.87 3.45
N LEU A 41 5.29 -9.04 3.08
CA LEU A 41 4.56 -10.31 3.24
C LEU A 41 4.85 -11.35 2.15
N PHE A 42 5.03 -10.92 0.89
CA PHE A 42 5.06 -11.81 -0.28
C PHE A 42 6.39 -11.79 -1.03
N GLY A 43 7.32 -10.93 -0.62
CA GLY A 43 8.65 -10.80 -1.23
C GLY A 43 8.66 -9.89 -2.45
N SER A 44 9.69 -10.05 -3.27
CA SER A 44 9.97 -9.14 -4.39
C SER A 44 8.92 -9.23 -5.50
N VAL A 45 8.50 -8.07 -5.98
CA VAL A 45 7.65 -7.93 -7.17
C VAL A 45 8.51 -8.07 -8.42
N HIS A 46 8.07 -8.90 -9.35
CA HIS A 46 8.76 -9.14 -10.62
C HIS A 46 8.21 -8.26 -11.76
N THR A 47 6.88 -8.15 -11.87
CA THR A 47 6.23 -7.31 -12.88
C THR A 47 5.03 -6.59 -12.32
N VAL A 48 4.71 -5.44 -12.91
CA VAL A 48 3.51 -4.66 -12.62
C VAL A 48 2.72 -4.38 -13.90
N ASP A 49 1.39 -4.30 -13.77
CA ASP A 49 0.46 -3.90 -14.82
C ASP A 49 -0.58 -2.95 -14.22
N VAL A 50 -0.74 -1.75 -14.81
CA VAL A 50 -1.44 -0.65 -14.16
C VAL A 50 -2.47 -0.02 -15.08
N GLN A 51 -3.66 0.20 -14.53
CA GLN A 51 -4.64 1.12 -15.10
C GLN A 51 -4.80 2.31 -14.15
N SER A 52 -4.51 3.51 -14.65
CA SER A 52 -4.69 4.76 -13.90
C SER A 52 -5.51 5.72 -14.71
N LYS A 53 -6.55 6.32 -14.10
CA LYS A 53 -7.50 7.21 -14.79
C LYS A 53 -7.95 8.33 -13.87
N ARG A 54 -8.18 9.48 -14.48
CA ARG A 54 -8.96 10.56 -13.90
C ARG A 54 -10.42 10.38 -14.31
N ILE A 55 -11.31 10.16 -13.35
CA ILE A 55 -12.74 9.89 -13.57
C ILE A 55 -13.60 11.01 -13.01
N ALA A 56 -13.44 11.35 -11.74
CA ALA A 56 -14.26 12.30 -11.01
C ALA A 56 -13.45 13.42 -10.35
N SER A 57 -12.13 13.35 -10.37
CA SER A 57 -11.27 14.35 -9.74
C SER A 57 -11.45 15.74 -10.36
N PRO A 58 -11.66 16.80 -9.54
CA PRO A 58 -11.70 18.18 -10.03
C PRO A 58 -10.32 18.73 -10.39
N ILE A 59 -9.25 18.08 -9.95
CA ILE A 59 -7.85 18.45 -10.21
C ILE A 59 -7.24 17.53 -11.27
N ASP A 60 -6.13 17.93 -11.87
CA ASP A 60 -5.48 17.16 -12.94
C ASP A 60 -4.57 16.05 -12.39
N VAL A 61 -5.18 15.15 -11.62
CA VAL A 61 -4.51 13.95 -11.06
C VAL A 61 -5.44 12.76 -11.20
N ASP A 62 -4.88 11.60 -11.49
CA ASP A 62 -5.65 10.35 -11.55
C ASP A 62 -6.25 10.03 -10.19
N ASP A 63 -7.54 9.75 -10.17
CA ASP A 63 -8.29 9.47 -8.95
C ASP A 63 -8.65 7.98 -8.78
N SER A 64 -8.36 7.17 -9.77
CA SER A 64 -8.63 5.74 -9.76
C SER A 64 -7.46 4.99 -10.38
N THR A 65 -6.73 4.25 -9.57
CA THR A 65 -5.57 3.46 -10.01
C THR A 65 -5.72 2.02 -9.53
N LEU A 66 -5.64 1.08 -10.47
CA LEU A 66 -5.60 -0.35 -10.23
C LEU A 66 -4.23 -0.88 -10.64
N VAL A 67 -3.56 -1.57 -9.75
CA VAL A 67 -2.26 -2.20 -9.95
C VAL A 67 -2.40 -3.72 -9.81
N ARG A 68 -1.93 -4.48 -10.80
CA ARG A 68 -1.68 -5.89 -10.68
C ARG A 68 -0.19 -6.12 -10.46
N LEU A 69 0.14 -6.90 -9.42
CA LEU A 69 1.48 -7.26 -9.01
C LEU A 69 1.71 -8.74 -9.27
N ASN A 70 2.82 -9.11 -9.88
CA ASN A 70 3.28 -10.50 -9.94
C ASN A 70 4.58 -10.61 -9.15
N PHE A 71 4.58 -11.42 -8.12
CA PHE A 71 5.72 -11.64 -7.24
C PHE A 71 6.64 -12.73 -7.77
N SER A 72 7.92 -12.64 -7.45
CA SER A 72 8.91 -13.67 -7.81
C SER A 72 8.61 -15.03 -7.18
N SER A 73 7.86 -15.05 -6.08
CA SER A 73 7.35 -16.25 -5.42
C SER A 73 6.25 -16.99 -6.19
N GLY A 74 5.71 -16.38 -7.25
CA GLY A 74 4.55 -16.87 -8.00
C GLY A 74 3.20 -16.37 -7.46
N CYS A 75 3.17 -15.66 -6.34
CA CYS A 75 1.97 -14.99 -5.86
C CYS A 75 1.55 -13.86 -6.79
N THR A 76 0.28 -13.52 -6.77
CA THR A 76 -0.28 -12.34 -7.47
C THR A 76 -0.98 -11.44 -6.48
N GLY A 77 -0.90 -10.14 -6.70
CA GLY A 77 -1.57 -9.14 -5.87
C GLY A 77 -2.32 -8.11 -6.70
N HIS A 78 -3.35 -7.54 -6.11
CA HIS A 78 -4.08 -6.40 -6.64
C HIS A 78 -4.06 -5.28 -5.60
N LEU A 79 -3.75 -4.07 -6.04
CA LEU A 79 -3.79 -2.89 -5.20
C LEU A 79 -4.59 -1.81 -5.91
N THR A 80 -5.64 -1.33 -5.25
CA THR A 80 -6.52 -0.28 -5.77
C THR A 80 -6.43 0.96 -4.91
N THR A 81 -6.29 2.12 -5.53
CA THR A 81 -6.44 3.41 -4.86
C THR A 81 -7.51 4.24 -5.53
N ILE A 82 -8.43 4.82 -4.73
CA ILE A 82 -9.48 5.73 -5.18
C ILE A 82 -9.44 6.96 -4.28
N SER A 83 -9.27 8.14 -4.88
CA SER A 83 -9.09 9.38 -4.12
C SER A 83 -10.27 10.34 -4.17
N THR A 84 -11.45 9.87 -4.54
CA THR A 84 -12.69 10.66 -4.69
C THR A 84 -13.88 10.03 -3.98
N THR A 85 -13.65 9.24 -2.93
CA THR A 85 -14.71 8.58 -2.18
C THR A 85 -14.41 8.55 -0.68
N SER A 86 -15.25 7.89 0.11
CA SER A 86 -15.04 7.71 1.54
C SER A 86 -13.76 6.93 1.85
N MET A 87 -13.19 7.18 3.03
CA MET A 87 -11.99 6.51 3.48
C MET A 87 -12.24 5.01 3.67
N LEU A 88 -11.34 4.21 3.14
CA LEU A 88 -11.20 2.79 3.41
C LEU A 88 -9.73 2.42 3.36
N TRP A 89 -9.26 1.72 4.37
CA TRP A 89 -8.00 0.99 4.37
C TRP A 89 -8.29 -0.49 4.54
N ARG A 90 -7.84 -1.32 3.61
CA ARG A 90 -8.02 -2.76 3.67
C ARG A 90 -6.87 -3.48 2.99
N ILE A 91 -6.31 -4.48 3.67
CA ILE A 91 -5.32 -5.40 3.11
C ILE A 91 -5.77 -6.81 3.45
N SER A 92 -5.84 -7.69 2.44
CA SER A 92 -6.23 -9.09 2.61
C SER A 92 -5.20 -10.00 1.96
N ALA A 93 -4.86 -11.10 2.63
CA ALA A 93 -4.01 -12.15 2.11
C ALA A 93 -4.80 -13.48 2.06
N TYR A 94 -4.77 -14.16 0.93
CA TYR A 94 -5.43 -15.45 0.71
C TYR A 94 -4.37 -16.53 0.52
N CYS A 95 -4.38 -17.51 1.42
CA CYS A 95 -3.40 -18.57 1.49
C CYS A 95 -4.06 -19.95 1.47
N THR A 96 -3.28 -21.00 1.29
CA THR A 96 -3.81 -22.39 1.27
C THR A 96 -4.42 -22.82 2.60
N GLY A 97 -4.05 -22.19 3.72
CA GLY A 97 -4.59 -22.45 5.06
C GLY A 97 -5.81 -21.61 5.45
N GLY A 98 -6.15 -20.59 4.65
CA GLY A 98 -7.21 -19.64 4.96
C GLY A 98 -6.90 -18.25 4.42
N TRP A 99 -7.56 -17.25 4.98
CA TRP A 99 -7.32 -15.85 4.64
C TRP A 99 -7.21 -14.99 5.90
N VAL A 100 -6.55 -13.85 5.73
CA VAL A 100 -6.46 -12.80 6.74
C VAL A 100 -6.78 -11.45 6.11
N GLU A 101 -7.52 -10.63 6.82
CA GLU A 101 -7.82 -9.25 6.40
C GLU A 101 -7.54 -8.28 7.56
N CYS A 102 -6.78 -7.23 7.25
CA CYS A 102 -6.62 -6.06 8.10
C CYS A 102 -7.45 -4.92 7.53
N ARG A 103 -8.31 -4.33 8.36
CA ARG A 103 -9.19 -3.21 7.99
C ARG A 103 -9.04 -2.06 8.98
N ASP A 104 -9.02 -0.84 8.45
CA ASP A 104 -8.97 0.40 9.22
C ASP A 104 -7.77 0.50 10.18
N GLN A 105 -6.73 -0.35 10.00
CA GLN A 105 -5.51 -0.45 10.81
C GLN A 105 -5.70 -0.98 12.24
N ASP A 106 -6.92 -1.23 12.69
CA ASP A 106 -7.24 -1.66 14.04
C ASP A 106 -8.05 -2.97 14.11
N LYS A 107 -8.52 -3.48 12.97
CA LYS A 107 -9.33 -4.70 12.88
C LYS A 107 -8.59 -5.77 12.12
N LEU A 108 -8.48 -6.94 12.70
CA LEU A 108 -7.90 -8.12 12.08
C LEU A 108 -8.94 -9.24 12.04
N GLU A 109 -9.23 -9.73 10.85
CA GLU A 109 -10.06 -10.92 10.65
C GLU A 109 -9.21 -12.06 10.11
N VAL A 110 -9.38 -13.24 10.67
CA VAL A 110 -8.68 -14.46 10.24
C VAL A 110 -9.70 -15.56 10.04
N SER A 111 -9.64 -16.24 8.90
CA SER A 111 -10.44 -17.44 8.65
C SER A 111 -9.51 -18.59 8.29
N SER A 112 -9.32 -19.51 9.22
CA SER A 112 -8.51 -20.71 9.05
C SER A 112 -9.39 -21.88 8.66
N ILE A 113 -8.94 -22.68 7.69
CA ILE A 113 -9.63 -23.93 7.30
C ILE A 113 -9.70 -24.92 8.48
N LYS A 114 -8.71 -24.89 9.37
CA LYS A 114 -8.62 -25.83 10.50
C LYS A 114 -9.26 -25.28 11.78
N GLU A 115 -9.08 -23.98 12.05
CA GLU A 115 -9.42 -23.37 13.35
C GLU A 115 -10.71 -22.54 13.30
N GLY A 116 -11.25 -22.32 12.07
CA GLY A 116 -12.47 -21.52 11.87
C GLY A 116 -12.17 -20.03 11.75
N HIS A 117 -13.18 -19.22 12.08
CA HIS A 117 -13.13 -17.75 11.95
C HIS A 117 -12.92 -17.09 13.29
N SER A 118 -12.03 -16.10 13.31
CA SER A 118 -11.79 -15.22 14.46
C SER A 118 -11.65 -13.77 14.02
N HIS A 119 -11.92 -12.85 14.92
CA HIS A 119 -11.67 -11.43 14.71
C HIS A 119 -11.06 -10.82 15.96
N GLU A 120 -10.20 -9.86 15.77
CA GLU A 120 -9.57 -9.08 16.82
C GLU A 120 -9.75 -7.59 16.50
N THR A 121 -10.02 -6.79 17.53
CA THR A 121 -9.99 -5.34 17.43
C THR A 121 -8.95 -4.84 18.41
N TYR A 122 -7.97 -4.16 17.89
CA TYR A 122 -6.94 -3.54 18.70
C TYR A 122 -7.48 -2.20 19.24
N PRO A 123 -7.21 -1.83 20.50
CA PRO A 123 -7.67 -0.58 21.04
C PRO A 123 -7.19 0.56 20.13
N GLY A 124 -8.15 1.30 19.58
CA GLY A 124 -7.86 2.41 18.69
C GLY A 124 -7.01 3.46 19.40
N PHE A 125 -5.98 3.91 18.74
CA PHE A 125 -5.26 5.09 19.17
C PHE A 125 -6.13 6.31 18.83
N GLU A 126 -6.21 7.28 19.72
CA GLU A 126 -6.92 8.55 19.45
C GLU A 126 -6.40 9.21 18.16
N TYR A 127 -5.10 9.03 17.89
CA TYR A 127 -4.42 9.47 16.67
C TYR A 127 -3.55 8.34 16.10
N PRO A 128 -4.14 7.37 15.34
CA PRO A 128 -3.43 6.19 14.84
C PRO A 128 -2.16 6.54 14.05
N ALA A 129 -2.22 7.57 13.20
CA ALA A 129 -1.07 8.00 12.40
C ALA A 129 0.10 8.50 13.26
N LEU A 130 -0.17 9.20 14.38
CA LEU A 130 0.89 9.63 15.30
C LEU A 130 1.49 8.45 16.05
N ALA A 131 0.67 7.50 16.50
CA ALA A 131 1.15 6.31 17.20
C ALA A 131 2.05 5.44 16.31
N THR A 132 1.69 5.27 15.04
CA THR A 132 2.52 4.51 14.08
C THR A 132 3.84 5.21 13.78
N ILE A 133 3.85 6.52 13.60
CA ILE A 133 5.08 7.32 13.41
C ILE A 133 5.97 7.23 14.65
N GLN A 134 5.40 7.39 15.84
CA GLN A 134 6.14 7.27 17.10
C GLN A 134 6.80 5.89 17.23
N SER A 135 6.03 4.82 17.02
CA SER A 135 6.54 3.45 17.08
C SER A 135 7.67 3.20 16.07
N ALA A 136 7.55 3.72 14.86
CA ALA A 136 8.60 3.61 13.85
C ALA A 136 9.88 4.36 14.27
N LEU A 137 9.76 5.56 14.81
CA LEU A 137 10.91 6.35 15.29
C LEU A 137 11.58 5.69 16.50
N GLU A 138 10.81 5.15 17.44
CA GLU A 138 11.33 4.42 18.60
C GLU A 138 12.06 3.15 18.19
N SER A 139 11.51 2.37 17.25
CA SER A 139 12.13 1.17 16.69
C SER A 139 13.45 1.52 15.98
N PHE A 140 13.46 2.57 15.15
CA PHE A 140 14.66 3.04 14.48
C PHE A 140 15.74 3.50 15.47
N ALA A 141 15.36 4.30 16.47
CA ALA A 141 16.28 4.75 17.50
C ALA A 141 16.85 3.59 18.34
N SER A 142 16.04 2.55 18.61
CA SER A 142 16.49 1.35 19.31
C SER A 142 17.52 0.58 18.47
N SER A 143 17.28 0.42 17.17
CA SER A 143 18.21 -0.24 16.25
C SER A 143 19.57 0.45 16.22
N ILE A 144 19.60 1.79 16.12
CA ILE A 144 20.85 2.57 16.16
C ILE A 144 21.63 2.36 17.47
N LYS A 145 20.93 2.13 18.58
CA LYS A 145 21.55 1.90 19.93
C LYS A 145 21.99 0.45 20.16
N GLY A 146 21.90 -0.41 19.13
CA GLY A 146 22.28 -1.82 19.21
C GLY A 146 21.18 -2.71 19.79
N GLY A 147 19.92 -2.26 19.77
CA GLY A 147 18.74 -3.09 20.05
C GLY A 147 18.36 -3.98 18.87
N ALA A 148 17.08 -4.37 18.78
CA ALA A 148 16.59 -5.14 17.66
C ALA A 148 16.75 -4.36 16.33
N ASP A 149 17.01 -5.10 15.23
CA ASP A 149 17.09 -4.51 13.90
C ASP A 149 15.78 -3.82 13.55
N PHE A 150 15.89 -2.73 12.78
CA PHE A 150 14.70 -2.08 12.22
C PHE A 150 13.99 -3.04 11.27
N PRO A 151 12.66 -3.21 11.40
CA PRO A 151 11.94 -4.29 10.71
C PRO A 151 11.92 -4.17 9.18
N ILE A 152 12.21 -2.99 8.63
CA ILE A 152 12.26 -2.77 7.17
C ILE A 152 13.71 -2.59 6.76
N THR A 153 14.19 -3.44 5.87
CA THR A 153 15.56 -3.42 5.39
C THR A 153 15.78 -2.35 4.30
N PRO A 154 17.02 -1.84 4.13
CA PRO A 154 17.34 -0.95 3.01
C PRO A 154 17.04 -1.55 1.63
N ASP A 155 17.16 -2.87 1.47
CA ASP A 155 16.85 -3.58 0.23
C ASP A 155 15.34 -3.56 -0.06
N GLU A 156 14.49 -3.75 0.93
CA GLU A 156 13.04 -3.62 0.80
C GLU A 156 12.65 -2.19 0.42
N ILE A 157 13.22 -1.18 1.08
CA ILE A 157 12.98 0.24 0.74
C ILE A 157 13.38 0.54 -0.70
N GLY A 158 14.56 0.10 -1.11
CA GLY A 158 15.05 0.24 -2.47
C GLY A 158 14.15 -0.47 -3.48
N HIS A 159 13.67 -1.67 -3.14
CA HIS A 159 12.76 -2.43 -3.99
C HIS A 159 11.39 -1.75 -4.12
N SER A 160 10.80 -1.29 -3.03
CA SER A 160 9.53 -0.53 -3.05
C SER A 160 9.60 0.69 -3.97
N THR A 161 10.72 1.42 -3.93
CA THR A 161 10.94 2.57 -4.81
C THR A 161 11.01 2.17 -6.28
N ARG A 162 11.71 1.06 -6.61
CA ARG A 162 11.74 0.54 -7.98
C ARG A 162 10.37 0.07 -8.46
N VAL A 163 9.60 -0.60 -7.60
CA VAL A 163 8.23 -1.02 -7.91
C VAL A 163 7.34 0.19 -8.17
N LEU A 164 7.40 1.23 -7.34
CA LEU A 164 6.64 2.46 -7.56
C LEU A 164 7.01 3.13 -8.88
N THR A 165 8.29 3.17 -9.24
CA THR A 165 8.76 3.68 -10.54
C THR A 165 8.17 2.87 -11.69
N ALA A 166 8.16 1.54 -11.60
CA ALA A 166 7.56 0.66 -12.61
C ALA A 166 6.03 0.84 -12.70
N ILE A 167 5.35 1.08 -11.58
CA ILE A 167 3.92 1.41 -11.54
C ILE A 167 3.64 2.69 -12.31
N ILE A 168 4.41 3.75 -12.07
CA ILE A 168 4.27 5.03 -12.76
C ILE A 168 4.49 4.87 -14.26
N GLU A 169 5.52 4.13 -14.65
CA GLU A 169 5.82 3.85 -16.06
C GLU A 169 4.69 3.04 -16.72
N SER A 170 4.23 1.96 -16.08
CA SER A 170 3.13 1.14 -16.56
C SER A 170 1.85 1.96 -16.74
N ALA A 171 1.50 2.81 -15.76
CA ALA A 171 0.36 3.72 -15.86
C ALA A 171 0.45 4.66 -17.07
N LYS A 172 1.67 5.15 -17.37
CA LYS A 172 1.93 6.08 -18.46
C LYS A 172 1.83 5.43 -19.84
N ILE A 173 2.36 4.22 -20.01
CA ILE A 173 2.46 3.60 -21.34
C ILE A 173 1.43 2.49 -21.58
N GLY A 174 0.65 2.09 -20.55
CA GLY A 174 -0.38 1.06 -20.66
C GLY A 174 0.15 -0.34 -20.96
N LYS A 175 1.33 -0.67 -20.45
CA LYS A 175 1.98 -1.99 -20.64
C LYS A 175 2.50 -2.54 -19.33
N THR A 176 2.60 -3.86 -19.26
CA THR A 176 3.31 -4.55 -18.18
C THR A 176 4.77 -4.15 -18.16
N ILE A 177 5.30 -3.80 -16.99
CA ILE A 177 6.70 -3.39 -16.76
C ILE A 177 7.36 -4.41 -15.83
N SER A 178 8.58 -4.82 -16.18
CA SER A 178 9.45 -5.58 -15.29
C SER A 178 10.13 -4.68 -14.28
N VAL A 179 10.16 -5.10 -13.02
CA VAL A 179 10.89 -4.40 -11.95
C VAL A 179 12.35 -4.86 -12.00
N ILE A 180 13.27 -3.92 -12.20
CA ILE A 180 14.72 -4.14 -12.30
C ILE A 180 15.44 -3.68 -11.05
#